data_bb388856f28fdc475639014f008b589c
#
_entry.id   bb388856f28fdc475639014f008b589c
#
_cell.length_a   1.000
_cell.length_b   1.000
_cell.length_c   1.000
_cell.angle_alpha   90.00
_cell.angle_beta   90.00
_cell.angle_gamma   90.00
#
_symmetry.space_group_name_H-M   'P 1'
#
loop_
_entity.id
_entity.type
_entity.pdbx_description
1 polymer ?
#
loop_
_entity_poly.entity_id
_entity_poly.type
_entity_poly.pdbx_seq_one_letter_code
_entity_poly.pdbx_strand_id
1 'polypeptide(L)'
;MKHDESKNTFKHNNIRIAVVQVGLYFEKGGNTTDFFNDLIKFIDKNPDVDSIVFSENNVFSFKTPYNKELAEKLLQDIKNSNLQQKISFFLSFNGYKEFNNVVTLYIFKNNTHLNQKKALIPFIEKRGLFNRESNINSVYYQIYDSHVNKSFRVKDSSVSTFICYDALFPEVTKKNSEVILIQSNYRLLDKGFGHDKLKYLATYLARFLNGMQSKVIINIQNYGGTVVLYDNWRINNDIYEKSKNEPFIIVDLDIK
;
A
#
# COMPACT_ATOMS: atom_id res chain seq x y z
N MET A 1 6.86 34.15 42.81
CA MET A 1 7.21 33.57 41.52
C MET A 1 6.53 32.22 41.43
N LYS A 2 5.44 32.13 40.68
CA LYS A 2 4.78 30.85 40.39
C LYS A 2 5.45 30.28 39.14
N HIS A 3 6.10 29.13 39.27
CA HIS A 3 6.54 28.36 38.11
C HIS A 3 5.32 27.76 37.44
N ASP A 4 5.05 28.25 36.24
CA ASP A 4 4.05 27.67 35.32
C ASP A 4 4.71 26.45 34.66
N GLU A 5 4.46 25.27 35.21
CA GLU A 5 4.81 24.02 34.54
C GLU A 5 3.86 23.83 33.36
N SER A 6 4.26 24.30 32.18
CA SER A 6 3.61 23.94 30.94
C SER A 6 3.79 22.44 30.72
N LYS A 7 2.76 21.67 31.06
CA LYS A 7 2.62 20.26 30.69
C LYS A 7 2.65 20.18 29.16
N ASN A 8 3.83 19.88 28.61
CA ASN A 8 3.96 19.39 27.25
C ASN A 8 3.25 18.02 27.17
N THR A 9 1.96 18.04 26.91
CA THR A 9 1.22 16.83 26.57
C THR A 9 1.71 16.39 25.20
N PHE A 10 2.65 15.45 25.16
CA PHE A 10 2.99 14.74 23.92
C PHE A 10 1.72 14.12 23.38
N LYS A 11 1.22 14.67 22.29
CA LYS A 11 0.03 14.17 21.60
C LYS A 11 0.41 12.84 20.97
N HIS A 12 0.06 11.73 21.62
CA HIS A 12 0.21 10.39 21.03
C HIS A 12 -0.64 10.35 19.76
N ASN A 13 0.01 10.14 18.63
CA ASN A 13 -0.66 10.07 17.34
C ASN A 13 -0.86 8.60 16.97
N ASN A 14 -1.95 8.02 17.46
CA ASN A 14 -2.31 6.65 17.10
C ASN A 14 -2.98 6.64 15.73
N ILE A 15 -2.41 5.84 14.82
CA ILE A 15 -2.99 5.60 13.49
C ILE A 15 -3.42 4.15 13.41
N ARG A 16 -4.66 3.94 12.98
CA ARG A 16 -5.24 2.62 12.77
C ARG A 16 -5.42 2.34 11.29
N ILE A 17 -4.71 1.34 10.78
CA ILE A 17 -4.67 1.00 9.36
C ILE A 17 -5.32 -0.35 9.13
N ALA A 18 -6.35 -0.40 8.29
CA ALA A 18 -6.88 -1.64 7.75
C ALA A 18 -6.08 -2.04 6.50
N VAL A 19 -5.40 -3.15 6.57
CA VAL A 19 -4.65 -3.75 5.47
C VAL A 19 -5.51 -4.77 4.76
N VAL A 20 -5.57 -4.67 3.43
CA VAL A 20 -6.39 -5.51 2.54
C VAL A 20 -5.48 -6.30 1.62
N GLN A 21 -5.37 -7.60 1.88
CA GLN A 21 -4.58 -8.56 1.11
C GLN A 21 -5.48 -9.20 0.04
N VAL A 22 -5.63 -8.50 -1.08
CA VAL A 22 -6.63 -8.82 -2.12
C VAL A 22 -6.51 -10.26 -2.63
N GLY A 23 -5.29 -10.70 -2.98
CA GLY A 23 -5.07 -12.06 -3.48
C GLY A 23 -5.40 -13.13 -2.46
N LEU A 24 -5.09 -12.90 -1.17
CA LEU A 24 -5.41 -13.83 -0.10
C LEU A 24 -6.94 -13.95 0.11
N TYR A 25 -7.68 -12.84 -0.02
CA TYR A 25 -9.15 -12.87 0.06
C TYR A 25 -9.74 -13.85 -0.96
N PHE A 26 -9.29 -13.77 -2.22
CA PHE A 26 -9.79 -14.66 -3.27
C PHE A 26 -9.28 -16.11 -3.11
N GLU A 27 -8.06 -16.32 -2.65
CA GLU A 27 -7.56 -17.67 -2.31
C GLU A 27 -8.35 -18.35 -1.20
N LYS A 28 -8.89 -17.59 -0.27
CA LYS A 28 -9.74 -18.09 0.83
C LYS A 28 -11.20 -18.30 0.41
N GLY A 29 -11.51 -18.21 -0.87
CA GLY A 29 -12.86 -18.44 -1.41
C GLY A 29 -13.75 -17.20 -1.46
N GLY A 30 -13.19 -16.03 -1.21
CA GLY A 30 -13.90 -14.76 -1.43
C GLY A 30 -14.26 -14.57 -2.91
N ASN A 31 -15.30 -13.82 -3.18
CA ASN A 31 -15.72 -13.49 -4.53
C ASN A 31 -15.82 -11.97 -4.76
N THR A 32 -15.86 -11.57 -6.01
CA THR A 32 -15.87 -10.17 -6.43
C THR A 32 -17.15 -9.43 -6.04
N THR A 33 -18.28 -10.14 -5.96
CA THR A 33 -19.57 -9.55 -5.62
C THR A 33 -19.62 -9.13 -4.16
N ASP A 34 -19.05 -9.94 -3.27
CA ASP A 34 -19.14 -9.75 -1.82
C ASP A 34 -17.94 -8.98 -1.26
N PHE A 35 -16.87 -8.82 -2.04
CA PHE A 35 -15.61 -8.23 -1.59
C PHE A 35 -15.80 -6.92 -0.80
N PHE A 36 -16.53 -5.97 -1.36
CA PHE A 36 -16.73 -4.68 -0.72
C PHE A 36 -17.62 -4.79 0.53
N ASN A 37 -18.67 -5.61 0.48
CA ASN A 37 -19.54 -5.85 1.63
C ASN A 37 -18.77 -6.51 2.79
N ASP A 38 -17.88 -7.45 2.50
CA ASP A 38 -17.07 -8.10 3.52
C ASP A 38 -16.01 -7.14 4.10
N LEU A 39 -15.45 -6.25 3.27
CA LEU A 39 -14.61 -5.16 3.74
C LEU A 39 -15.38 -4.22 4.68
N ILE A 40 -16.62 -3.83 4.33
CA ILE A 40 -17.47 -2.99 5.20
C ILE A 40 -17.73 -3.69 6.52
N LYS A 41 -18.16 -4.96 6.52
CA LYS A 41 -18.39 -5.74 7.75
C LYS A 41 -17.13 -5.80 8.62
N PHE A 42 -15.95 -5.88 8.00
CA PHE A 42 -14.68 -5.86 8.73
C PHE A 42 -14.43 -4.49 9.37
N ILE A 43 -14.68 -3.40 8.65
CA ILE A 43 -14.53 -2.03 9.17
C ILE A 43 -15.53 -1.75 10.29
N ASP A 44 -16.78 -2.17 10.17
CA ASP A 44 -17.80 -2.00 11.19
C ASP A 44 -17.45 -2.71 12.51
N LYS A 45 -16.76 -3.85 12.43
CA LYS A 45 -16.23 -4.57 13.60
C LYS A 45 -14.96 -3.93 14.18
N ASN A 46 -14.32 -3.06 13.43
CA ASN A 46 -13.07 -2.39 13.79
C ASN A 46 -13.25 -0.87 13.65
N PRO A 47 -13.98 -0.22 14.56
CA PRO A 47 -14.21 1.22 14.50
C PRO A 47 -12.87 1.99 14.59
N ASP A 48 -12.90 3.27 14.24
CA ASP A 48 -11.76 4.20 14.31
C ASP A 48 -10.60 3.88 13.35
N VAL A 49 -10.88 3.15 12.26
CA VAL A 49 -9.91 2.99 11.16
C VAL A 49 -9.69 4.34 10.47
N ASP A 50 -8.42 4.74 10.34
CA ASP A 50 -8.01 6.00 9.73
C ASP A 50 -7.69 5.85 8.24
N SER A 51 -7.20 4.67 7.86
CA SER A 51 -6.91 4.38 6.46
C SER A 51 -7.10 2.91 6.10
N ILE A 52 -7.45 2.67 4.84
CA ILE A 52 -7.57 1.36 4.22
C ILE A 52 -6.52 1.28 3.11
N VAL A 53 -5.66 0.26 3.18
CA VAL A 53 -4.55 0.09 2.25
C VAL A 53 -4.63 -1.26 1.57
N PHE A 54 -4.72 -1.25 0.25
CA PHE A 54 -4.75 -2.46 -0.58
C PHE A 54 -3.34 -2.89 -0.95
N SER A 55 -3.12 -4.20 -1.00
CA SER A 55 -1.91 -4.77 -1.61
C SER A 55 -1.86 -4.52 -3.12
N GLU A 56 -0.67 -4.57 -3.72
CA GLU A 56 -0.54 -4.66 -5.18
C GLU A 56 -1.24 -5.94 -5.67
N ASN A 57 -2.15 -5.80 -6.63
CA ASN A 57 -2.97 -6.90 -7.12
C ASN A 57 -3.29 -6.75 -8.61
N ASN A 58 -3.71 -7.86 -9.24
CA ASN A 58 -4.12 -7.90 -10.64
C ASN A 58 -5.65 -8.01 -10.82
N VAL A 59 -6.40 -8.07 -9.74
CA VAL A 59 -7.88 -8.20 -9.78
C VAL A 59 -8.50 -6.88 -10.16
N PHE A 60 -8.11 -5.81 -9.47
CA PHE A 60 -8.53 -4.47 -9.79
C PHE A 60 -7.56 -3.86 -10.81
N SER A 61 -7.98 -3.84 -12.07
CA SER A 61 -7.12 -3.46 -13.19
C SER A 61 -7.94 -2.80 -14.29
N PHE A 62 -7.34 -1.87 -14.99
CA PHE A 62 -7.97 -1.24 -16.16
C PHE A 62 -7.47 -1.81 -17.49
N LYS A 63 -6.72 -2.93 -17.44
CA LYS A 63 -6.12 -3.56 -18.64
C LYS A 63 -7.06 -4.48 -19.41
N THR A 64 -8.02 -5.08 -18.74
CA THR A 64 -9.01 -5.97 -19.39
C THR A 64 -10.42 -5.47 -19.10
N PRO A 65 -11.39 -5.69 -19.99
CA PRO A 65 -12.77 -5.24 -19.78
C PRO A 65 -13.37 -5.74 -18.46
N TYR A 66 -13.21 -7.02 -18.16
CA TYR A 66 -13.73 -7.63 -16.93
C TYR A 66 -13.13 -7.01 -15.66
N ASN A 67 -11.81 -6.89 -15.60
CA ASN A 67 -11.14 -6.32 -14.43
C ASN A 67 -11.43 -4.82 -14.27
N LYS A 68 -11.62 -4.12 -15.38
CA LYS A 68 -12.02 -2.71 -15.40
C LYS A 68 -13.41 -2.54 -14.77
N GLU A 69 -14.36 -3.38 -15.13
CA GLU A 69 -15.70 -3.36 -14.53
C GLU A 69 -15.64 -3.56 -13.01
N LEU A 70 -14.82 -4.50 -12.52
CA LEU A 70 -14.60 -4.72 -11.09
C LEU A 70 -13.96 -3.51 -10.41
N ALA A 71 -12.98 -2.88 -11.06
CA ALA A 71 -12.30 -1.70 -10.52
C ALA A 71 -13.25 -0.50 -10.46
N GLU A 72 -14.05 -0.27 -11.50
CA GLU A 72 -15.06 0.80 -11.55
C GLU A 72 -16.16 0.58 -10.50
N LYS A 73 -16.62 -0.69 -10.34
CA LYS A 73 -17.57 -1.05 -9.29
C LYS A 73 -17.02 -0.76 -7.91
N LEU A 74 -15.78 -1.16 -7.60
CA LEU A 74 -15.14 -0.86 -6.32
C LEU A 74 -15.11 0.66 -6.04
N LEU A 75 -14.73 1.47 -7.03
CA LEU A 75 -14.70 2.93 -6.89
C LEU A 75 -16.10 3.51 -6.65
N GLN A 76 -17.12 2.99 -7.33
CA GLN A 76 -18.50 3.40 -7.14
C GLN A 76 -19.03 3.00 -5.75
N ASP A 77 -18.71 1.79 -5.28
CA ASP A 77 -19.10 1.31 -3.96
C ASP A 77 -18.46 2.17 -2.84
N ILE A 78 -17.17 2.51 -2.96
CA ILE A 78 -16.49 3.43 -2.04
C ILE A 78 -17.21 4.80 -2.02
N LYS A 79 -17.52 5.35 -3.19
CA LYS A 79 -18.22 6.62 -3.32
C LYS A 79 -19.60 6.58 -2.69
N ASN A 80 -20.37 5.53 -2.94
CA ASN A 80 -21.72 5.38 -2.44
C ASN A 80 -21.76 5.19 -0.91
N SER A 81 -20.76 4.53 -0.34
CA SER A 81 -20.66 4.30 1.11
C SER A 81 -20.30 5.56 1.90
N ASN A 82 -19.82 6.61 1.24
CA ASN A 82 -19.27 7.83 1.87
C ASN A 82 -18.12 7.60 2.86
N LEU A 83 -17.53 6.41 2.89
CA LEU A 83 -16.42 6.09 3.81
C LEU A 83 -15.22 7.00 3.58
N GLN A 84 -14.96 7.41 2.33
CA GLN A 84 -13.86 8.32 1.97
C GLN A 84 -13.97 9.71 2.64
N GLN A 85 -15.11 10.07 3.23
CA GLN A 85 -15.25 11.32 4.00
C GLN A 85 -14.55 11.24 5.35
N LYS A 86 -14.32 10.02 5.87
CA LYS A 86 -13.72 9.77 7.19
C LYS A 86 -12.41 8.98 7.12
N ILE A 87 -12.29 8.07 6.17
CA ILE A 87 -11.21 7.09 6.02
C ILE A 87 -10.44 7.37 4.74
N SER A 88 -9.11 7.40 4.81
CA SER A 88 -8.23 7.51 3.64
C SER A 88 -8.10 6.15 2.96
N PHE A 89 -8.23 6.12 1.63
CA PHE A 89 -8.03 4.90 0.84
C PHE A 89 -6.71 4.99 0.06
N PHE A 90 -5.94 3.92 0.09
CA PHE A 90 -4.77 3.70 -0.75
C PHE A 90 -5.02 2.44 -1.59
N LEU A 91 -5.65 2.62 -2.74
CA LEU A 91 -6.03 1.54 -3.63
C LEU A 91 -4.89 1.25 -4.61
N SER A 92 -4.67 -0.02 -4.93
CA SER A 92 -3.71 -0.41 -5.96
C SER A 92 -4.44 -0.91 -7.21
N PHE A 93 -4.09 -0.35 -8.37
CA PHE A 93 -4.61 -0.76 -9.67
C PHE A 93 -3.48 -1.13 -10.61
N ASN A 94 -3.67 -2.19 -11.38
CA ASN A 94 -2.79 -2.54 -12.49
C ASN A 94 -3.32 -1.87 -13.77
N GLY A 95 -2.77 -0.69 -14.07
CA GLY A 95 -3.32 0.26 -15.03
C GLY A 95 -4.46 1.09 -14.41
N TYR A 96 -4.54 2.35 -14.79
CA TYR A 96 -5.63 3.24 -14.37
C TYR A 96 -5.79 4.37 -15.39
N LYS A 97 -6.95 4.42 -16.06
CA LYS A 97 -7.21 5.37 -17.17
C LYS A 97 -6.09 5.27 -18.21
N GLU A 98 -5.44 6.40 -18.51
CA GLU A 98 -4.31 6.50 -19.45
C GLU A 98 -3.00 5.90 -18.93
N PHE A 99 -2.89 5.60 -17.64
CA PHE A 99 -1.66 5.04 -17.06
C PHE A 99 -1.54 3.54 -17.33
N ASN A 100 -0.69 3.16 -18.27
CA ASN A 100 -0.29 1.76 -18.44
C ASN A 100 0.84 1.38 -17.46
N ASN A 101 0.53 1.45 -16.16
CA ASN A 101 1.46 1.20 -15.08
C ASN A 101 0.70 0.67 -13.85
N VAL A 102 1.41 0.13 -12.87
CA VAL A 102 0.81 -0.09 -11.54
C VAL A 102 0.77 1.25 -10.81
N VAL A 103 -0.36 1.55 -10.22
CA VAL A 103 -0.60 2.82 -9.54
C VAL A 103 -1.22 2.63 -8.17
N THR A 104 -0.91 3.55 -7.25
CA THR A 104 -1.66 3.76 -6.02
C THR A 104 -2.60 4.95 -6.22
N LEU A 105 -3.90 4.71 -6.14
CA LEU A 105 -4.89 5.77 -6.10
C LEU A 105 -5.21 6.11 -4.64
N TYR A 106 -4.85 7.31 -4.23
CA TYR A 106 -5.24 7.87 -2.94
C TYR A 106 -6.59 8.57 -3.08
N ILE A 107 -7.50 8.29 -2.13
CA ILE A 107 -8.82 8.94 -2.04
C ILE A 107 -9.05 9.32 -0.58
N PHE A 108 -9.32 10.61 -0.33
CA PHE A 108 -9.78 11.09 0.97
C PHE A 108 -10.62 12.36 0.79
N LYS A 109 -11.84 12.34 1.30
CA LYS A 109 -12.83 13.40 1.07
C LYS A 109 -13.02 13.62 -0.44
N ASN A 110 -12.82 14.84 -0.91
CA ASN A 110 -12.92 15.20 -2.33
C ASN A 110 -11.56 15.19 -3.05
N ASN A 111 -10.48 14.79 -2.34
CA ASN A 111 -9.14 14.76 -2.89
C ASN A 111 -8.82 13.38 -3.43
N THR A 112 -8.38 13.35 -4.67
CA THR A 112 -7.82 12.15 -5.29
C THR A 112 -6.42 12.47 -5.81
N HIS A 113 -5.50 11.55 -5.63
CA HIS A 113 -4.17 11.64 -6.21
C HIS A 113 -3.67 10.27 -6.60
N LEU A 114 -2.87 10.22 -7.66
CA LEU A 114 -2.30 9.00 -8.17
C LEU A 114 -0.78 9.02 -7.99
N ASN A 115 -0.24 7.95 -7.42
CA ASN A 115 1.19 7.66 -7.46
C ASN A 115 1.42 6.47 -8.39
N GLN A 116 2.39 6.59 -9.29
CA GLN A 116 2.75 5.51 -10.20
C GLN A 116 4.01 4.77 -9.72
N LYS A 117 4.16 3.52 -10.12
CA LYS A 117 5.38 2.75 -9.97
C LYS A 117 6.49 3.38 -10.84
N LYS A 118 7.64 3.72 -10.25
CA LYS A 118 8.78 4.36 -10.92
C LYS A 118 9.90 3.38 -11.28
N ALA A 119 10.08 2.32 -10.49
CA ALA A 119 11.07 1.29 -10.76
C ALA A 119 10.38 0.00 -11.23
N LEU A 120 10.58 -0.33 -12.49
CA LEU A 120 10.03 -1.54 -13.13
C LEU A 120 11.01 -2.71 -13.03
N ILE A 121 10.50 -3.91 -12.77
CA ILE A 121 11.31 -5.13 -12.69
C ILE A 121 11.81 -5.48 -14.09
N PRO A 122 13.16 -5.57 -14.31
CA PRO A 122 13.72 -5.96 -15.58
C PRO A 122 13.22 -7.33 -16.03
N PHE A 123 12.98 -7.50 -17.33
CA PHE A 123 12.52 -8.73 -18.00
C PHE A 123 11.11 -9.23 -17.57
N ILE A 124 10.50 -8.65 -16.54
CA ILE A 124 9.14 -8.96 -16.10
C ILE A 124 8.18 -7.81 -16.44
N GLU A 125 8.52 -6.61 -16.04
CA GLU A 125 7.70 -5.40 -16.23
C GLU A 125 8.24 -4.49 -17.36
N LYS A 126 9.49 -4.65 -17.72
CA LYS A 126 10.14 -3.97 -18.85
C LYS A 126 11.03 -4.93 -19.63
N ARG A 127 11.27 -4.63 -20.93
CA ARG A 127 12.03 -5.51 -21.85
C ARG A 127 13.50 -5.71 -21.51
N GLY A 128 14.13 -4.80 -20.78
CA GLY A 128 15.57 -4.88 -20.51
C GLY A 128 15.96 -4.14 -19.25
N LEU A 129 17.27 -4.14 -18.96
CA LEU A 129 17.80 -3.46 -17.78
C LEU A 129 17.65 -1.93 -17.86
N PHE A 130 17.81 -1.35 -19.05
CA PHE A 130 17.90 0.09 -19.26
C PHE A 130 16.71 0.70 -20.01
N ASN A 131 15.84 -0.09 -20.63
CA ASN A 131 14.68 0.43 -21.36
C ASN A 131 13.63 0.94 -20.38
N ARG A 132 13.37 2.25 -20.42
CA ARG A 132 12.26 2.91 -19.72
C ARG A 132 10.97 2.91 -20.54
N GLU A 133 11.09 2.75 -21.87
CA GLU A 133 9.94 2.79 -22.77
C GLU A 133 9.44 1.39 -23.09
N SER A 134 8.14 1.18 -22.92
CA SER A 134 7.43 0.11 -23.58
C SER A 134 6.86 0.64 -24.90
N ASN A 135 7.02 -0.08 -26.00
CA ASN A 135 6.25 0.20 -27.20
C ASN A 135 4.75 0.19 -26.86
N ILE A 136 3.99 1.13 -27.43
CA ILE A 136 2.55 1.34 -27.20
C ILE A 136 1.72 0.05 -27.37
N ASN A 137 2.24 -0.96 -28.08
CA ASN A 137 1.61 -2.27 -28.30
C ASN A 137 2.20 -3.38 -27.42
N SER A 138 3.05 -3.08 -26.42
CA SER A 138 3.64 -4.10 -25.58
C SER A 138 2.85 -4.29 -24.28
N VAL A 139 2.89 -5.52 -23.77
CA VAL A 139 2.32 -5.91 -22.47
C VAL A 139 3.03 -5.22 -21.29
N TYR A 140 4.14 -4.51 -21.55
CA TYR A 140 5.02 -3.92 -20.56
C TYR A 140 4.48 -2.59 -20.03
N TYR A 141 4.84 -2.27 -18.79
CA TYR A 141 4.46 -1.03 -18.14
C TYR A 141 5.24 0.17 -18.66
N GLN A 142 4.62 1.34 -18.56
CA GLN A 142 5.20 2.61 -18.97
C GLN A 142 5.37 3.55 -17.78
N ILE A 143 6.54 4.18 -17.67
CA ILE A 143 6.80 5.23 -16.68
C ILE A 143 6.50 6.59 -17.31
N TYR A 144 5.68 7.39 -16.64
CA TYR A 144 5.33 8.76 -17.06
C TYR A 144 6.21 9.73 -16.26
N ASP A 145 7.29 10.21 -16.88
CA ASP A 145 8.31 11.03 -16.19
C ASP A 145 7.77 12.38 -15.72
N SER A 146 6.81 12.96 -16.42
CA SER A 146 6.15 14.20 -16.04
C SER A 146 5.25 14.08 -14.80
N HIS A 147 4.88 12.85 -14.41
CA HIS A 147 4.03 12.62 -13.26
C HIS A 147 4.83 12.60 -11.96
N VAL A 148 4.43 13.44 -11.00
CA VAL A 148 5.08 13.56 -9.69
C VAL A 148 4.30 12.77 -8.64
N ASN A 149 4.96 11.75 -8.07
CA ASN A 149 4.46 11.05 -6.90
C ASN A 149 4.50 11.95 -5.65
N LYS A 150 3.49 11.84 -4.78
CA LYS A 150 3.37 12.67 -3.58
C LYS A 150 3.33 11.82 -2.30
N SER A 151 3.69 12.45 -1.19
CA SER A 151 3.36 11.96 0.15
C SER A 151 2.01 12.51 0.58
N PHE A 152 1.37 11.83 1.51
CA PHE A 152 0.02 12.10 2.01
C PHE A 152 0.04 12.39 3.51
N ARG A 153 -1.08 12.79 4.05
CA ARG A 153 -1.31 12.89 5.49
C ARG A 153 -2.46 11.98 5.89
N VAL A 154 -2.23 11.20 6.94
CA VAL A 154 -3.26 10.46 7.65
C VAL A 154 -3.25 10.95 9.09
N LYS A 155 -4.31 11.59 9.53
CA LYS A 155 -4.29 12.44 10.74
C LYS A 155 -3.14 13.46 10.66
N ASP A 156 -2.27 13.46 11.67
CA ASP A 156 -1.12 14.36 11.75
C ASP A 156 0.16 13.77 11.17
N SER A 157 0.17 12.49 10.77
CA SER A 157 1.36 11.82 10.26
C SER A 157 1.51 11.87 8.76
N SER A 158 2.77 12.02 8.34
CA SER A 158 3.17 11.94 6.93
C SER A 158 3.29 10.49 6.47
N VAL A 159 2.65 10.18 5.34
CA VAL A 159 2.58 8.83 4.77
C VAL A 159 3.10 8.84 3.34
N SER A 160 4.04 7.98 3.02
CA SER A 160 4.50 7.73 1.64
C SER A 160 4.14 6.33 1.17
N THR A 161 3.88 6.21 -0.13
CA THR A 161 3.58 4.93 -0.76
C THR A 161 4.67 4.52 -1.75
N PHE A 162 5.00 3.25 -1.74
CA PHE A 162 5.82 2.59 -2.76
C PHE A 162 5.06 1.38 -3.31
N ILE A 163 5.37 1.00 -4.53
CA ILE A 163 4.76 -0.16 -5.18
C ILE A 163 5.85 -1.21 -5.40
N CYS A 164 5.81 -2.27 -4.57
CA CYS A 164 6.64 -3.46 -4.68
C CYS A 164 8.15 -3.13 -4.82
N TYR A 165 8.73 -3.41 -5.98
CA TYR A 165 10.13 -3.20 -6.34
C TYR A 165 10.60 -1.74 -6.22
N ASP A 166 9.68 -0.77 -6.33
CA ASP A 166 9.95 0.66 -6.15
C ASP A 166 10.66 0.98 -4.82
N ALA A 167 10.29 0.25 -3.77
CA ALA A 167 10.83 0.50 -2.43
C ALA A 167 12.34 0.20 -2.31
N LEU A 168 12.92 -0.50 -3.30
CA LEU A 168 14.35 -0.80 -3.36
C LEU A 168 15.18 0.28 -4.07
N PHE A 169 14.56 1.41 -4.45
CA PHE A 169 15.23 2.55 -5.06
C PHE A 169 15.05 3.80 -4.20
N PRO A 170 16.12 4.57 -3.96
CA PRO A 170 16.03 5.79 -3.19
C PRO A 170 15.10 6.82 -3.83
N GLU A 171 14.13 7.33 -3.06
CA GLU A 171 13.21 8.38 -3.49
C GLU A 171 13.30 9.56 -2.52
N VAL A 172 14.01 10.59 -2.92
CA VAL A 172 14.37 11.73 -2.06
C VAL A 172 13.15 12.44 -1.47
N THR A 173 12.07 12.56 -2.25
CA THR A 173 10.84 13.26 -1.82
C THR A 173 10.06 12.51 -0.74
N LYS A 174 10.35 11.23 -0.52
CA LYS A 174 9.63 10.35 0.41
C LYS A 174 10.41 10.04 1.70
N LYS A 175 11.70 10.40 1.76
CA LYS A 175 12.61 10.03 2.87
C LYS A 175 12.19 10.50 4.25
N ASN A 176 11.39 11.56 4.34
CA ASN A 176 10.98 12.18 5.61
C ASN A 176 9.58 11.76 6.07
N SER A 177 9.01 10.74 5.48
CA SER A 177 7.69 10.27 5.92
C SER A 177 7.78 9.42 7.18
N GLU A 178 6.86 9.67 8.13
CA GLU A 178 6.79 8.90 9.38
C GLU A 178 6.33 7.46 9.14
N VAL A 179 5.41 7.27 8.17
CA VAL A 179 4.89 5.97 7.77
C VAL A 179 5.20 5.72 6.30
N ILE A 180 5.77 4.56 6.01
CA ILE A 180 5.96 4.09 4.63
C ILE A 180 5.07 2.87 4.39
N LEU A 181 4.22 2.95 3.37
CA LEU A 181 3.38 1.86 2.89
C LEU A 181 3.98 1.29 1.61
N ILE A 182 4.25 0.00 1.59
CA ILE A 182 4.71 -0.72 0.40
C ILE A 182 3.61 -1.68 -0.02
N GLN A 183 2.98 -1.43 -1.16
CA GLN A 183 1.96 -2.30 -1.73
C GLN A 183 2.65 -3.33 -2.62
N SER A 184 2.66 -4.60 -2.21
CA SER A 184 3.52 -5.63 -2.81
C SER A 184 2.77 -6.90 -3.23
N ASN A 185 3.31 -7.55 -4.26
CA ASN A 185 2.91 -8.86 -4.72
C ASN A 185 4.16 -9.70 -5.07
N TYR A 186 4.76 -10.33 -4.07
CA TYR A 186 6.00 -11.12 -4.24
C TYR A 186 5.76 -12.59 -4.60
N ARG A 187 4.52 -13.02 -4.80
CA ARG A 187 4.19 -14.45 -5.01
C ARG A 187 5.05 -15.14 -6.07
N LEU A 188 5.30 -14.48 -7.19
CA LEU A 188 6.11 -15.06 -8.28
C LEU A 188 7.61 -15.10 -7.93
N LEU A 189 8.08 -14.15 -7.14
CA LEU A 189 9.49 -14.01 -6.77
C LEU A 189 9.85 -14.92 -5.59
N ASP A 190 8.94 -15.13 -4.64
CA ASP A 190 9.14 -15.98 -3.46
C ASP A 190 9.34 -17.47 -3.81
N LYS A 191 8.83 -17.93 -4.93
CA LYS A 191 8.98 -19.34 -5.36
C LYS A 191 10.44 -19.77 -5.56
N GLY A 192 11.35 -18.84 -5.79
CA GLY A 192 12.77 -19.11 -6.03
C GLY A 192 13.69 -18.95 -4.82
N PHE A 193 13.29 -18.20 -3.80
CA PHE A 193 14.17 -17.78 -2.68
C PHE A 193 13.86 -18.46 -1.34
N GLY A 194 12.90 -19.36 -1.31
CA GLY A 194 12.38 -19.94 -0.06
C GLY A 194 11.38 -19.02 0.61
N HIS A 195 10.32 -19.63 1.14
CA HIS A 195 9.15 -18.94 1.68
C HIS A 195 9.51 -17.80 2.63
N ASP A 196 8.94 -16.63 2.37
CA ASP A 196 8.98 -15.44 3.22
C ASP A 196 10.30 -14.64 3.29
N LYS A 197 11.45 -15.18 2.90
CA LYS A 197 12.74 -14.48 3.03
C LYS A 197 12.81 -13.19 2.22
N LEU A 198 12.25 -13.20 1.02
CA LEU A 198 12.27 -12.02 0.15
C LEU A 198 11.48 -10.86 0.74
N LYS A 199 10.34 -11.11 1.38
CA LYS A 199 9.51 -10.08 2.03
C LYS A 199 10.28 -9.35 3.13
N TYR A 200 10.97 -10.11 3.99
CA TYR A 200 11.83 -9.55 5.04
C TYR A 200 12.98 -8.75 4.44
N LEU A 201 13.74 -9.36 3.53
CA LEU A 201 14.89 -8.70 2.89
C LEU A 201 14.48 -7.39 2.21
N ALA A 202 13.41 -7.42 1.42
CA ALA A 202 12.91 -6.25 0.72
C ALA A 202 12.47 -5.15 1.70
N THR A 203 11.84 -5.52 2.85
CA THR A 203 11.40 -4.55 3.85
C THR A 203 12.61 -3.91 4.57
N TYR A 204 13.63 -4.70 4.91
CA TYR A 204 14.87 -4.18 5.50
C TYR A 204 15.65 -3.28 4.52
N LEU A 205 15.75 -3.68 3.24
CA LEU A 205 16.38 -2.85 2.22
C LEU A 205 15.60 -1.54 1.98
N ALA A 206 14.28 -1.60 1.94
CA ALA A 206 13.44 -0.41 1.84
C ALA A 206 13.67 0.53 3.03
N ARG A 207 13.83 -0.01 4.25
CA ARG A 207 14.17 0.76 5.43
C ARG A 207 15.50 1.47 5.26
N PHE A 208 16.52 0.75 4.86
CA PHE A 208 17.86 1.30 4.66
C PHE A 208 17.88 2.39 3.56
N LEU A 209 17.18 2.17 2.46
CA LEU A 209 17.24 3.05 1.29
C LEU A 209 16.31 4.27 1.39
N ASN A 210 15.13 4.10 1.99
CA ASN A 210 14.07 5.10 1.98
C ASN A 210 13.54 5.49 3.36
N GLY A 211 13.66 4.60 4.34
CA GLY A 211 12.92 4.70 5.59
C GLY A 211 13.78 4.91 6.85
N MET A 212 15.04 5.35 6.75
CA MET A 212 15.90 5.53 7.93
C MET A 212 15.31 6.47 8.99
N GLN A 213 14.55 7.47 8.57
CA GLN A 213 13.89 8.44 9.45
C GLN A 213 12.41 8.09 9.73
N SER A 214 11.89 7.05 9.09
CA SER A 214 10.50 6.65 9.29
C SER A 214 10.33 5.92 10.61
N LYS A 215 9.19 6.11 11.26
CA LYS A 215 8.81 5.38 12.48
C LYS A 215 8.45 3.94 12.17
N VAL A 216 7.79 3.72 11.03
CA VAL A 216 7.33 2.39 10.62
C VAL A 216 7.30 2.23 9.12
N ILE A 217 7.59 1.01 8.66
CA ILE A 217 7.33 0.55 7.29
C ILE A 217 6.35 -0.61 7.35
N ILE A 218 5.30 -0.54 6.54
CA ILE A 218 4.32 -1.62 6.37
C ILE A 218 4.43 -2.12 4.93
N ASN A 219 4.95 -3.33 4.77
CA ASN A 219 5.04 -4.01 3.48
C ASN A 219 3.84 -4.95 3.33
N ILE A 220 2.79 -4.43 2.67
CA ILE A 220 1.48 -5.08 2.51
C ILE A 220 1.59 -6.12 1.40
N GLN A 221 1.42 -7.40 1.75
CA GLN A 221 1.54 -8.51 0.82
C GLN A 221 0.19 -8.95 0.25
N ASN A 222 0.16 -9.24 -1.06
CA ASN A 222 -1.09 -9.63 -1.73
C ASN A 222 -1.62 -11.00 -1.28
N TYR A 223 -0.72 -11.94 -0.95
CA TYR A 223 -1.05 -13.31 -0.59
C TYR A 223 -0.66 -13.67 0.83
N GLY A 224 -0.68 -12.71 1.72
CA GLY A 224 -0.38 -12.92 3.14
C GLY A 224 1.09 -12.70 3.53
N GLY A 225 1.31 -12.59 4.83
CA GLY A 225 2.63 -12.32 5.39
C GLY A 225 3.03 -10.84 5.25
N THR A 226 2.11 -9.93 5.58
CA THR A 226 2.40 -8.48 5.67
C THR A 226 3.44 -8.23 6.76
N VAL A 227 4.51 -7.50 6.41
CA VAL A 227 5.63 -7.20 7.30
C VAL A 227 5.48 -5.78 7.83
N VAL A 228 5.46 -5.63 9.16
CA VAL A 228 5.52 -4.32 9.85
C VAL A 228 6.87 -4.19 10.53
N LEU A 229 7.70 -3.25 10.09
CA LEU A 229 9.05 -3.00 10.57
C LEU A 229 9.12 -1.61 11.25
N TYR A 230 9.41 -1.59 12.54
CA TYR A 230 9.54 -0.37 13.33
C TYR A 230 10.94 0.28 13.20
N ASP A 231 11.08 1.51 13.71
CA ASP A 231 12.32 2.28 13.69
C ASP A 231 13.49 1.62 14.46
N ASN A 232 13.19 0.79 15.44
CA ASN A 232 14.15 -0.03 16.17
C ASN A 232 14.57 -1.32 15.43
N TRP A 233 14.24 -1.46 14.15
CA TRP A 233 14.51 -2.62 13.29
C TRP A 233 13.83 -3.93 13.72
N ARG A 234 12.83 -3.87 14.58
CA ARG A 234 12.04 -5.04 14.98
C ARG A 234 10.81 -5.20 14.10
N ILE A 235 10.55 -6.44 13.75
CA ILE A 235 9.32 -6.83 13.02
C ILE A 235 8.24 -7.19 14.03
N ASN A 236 7.01 -6.79 13.73
CA ASN A 236 5.83 -7.25 14.45
C ASN A 236 5.45 -8.66 13.99
N ASN A 237 5.90 -9.67 14.75
CA ASN A 237 5.66 -11.07 14.42
C ASN A 237 4.17 -11.44 14.54
N ASP A 238 3.42 -10.86 15.47
CA ASP A 238 2.00 -11.15 15.66
C ASP A 238 1.19 -10.74 14.42
N ILE A 239 1.43 -9.54 13.91
CA ILE A 239 0.81 -9.07 12.68
C ILE A 239 1.23 -9.94 11.50
N TYR A 240 2.52 -10.29 11.41
CA TYR A 240 3.03 -11.13 10.35
C TYR A 240 2.32 -12.50 10.32
N GLU A 241 2.27 -13.21 11.45
CA GLU A 241 1.62 -14.53 11.54
C GLU A 241 0.10 -14.44 11.29
N LYS A 242 -0.56 -13.45 11.87
CA LYS A 242 -1.99 -13.20 11.64
C LYS A 242 -2.29 -12.97 10.17
N SER A 243 -1.48 -12.14 9.51
CA SER A 243 -1.68 -11.76 8.10
C SER A 243 -1.48 -12.90 7.11
N LYS A 244 -0.82 -14.00 7.48
CA LYS A 244 -0.73 -15.21 6.63
C LYS A 244 -2.09 -15.85 6.36
N ASN A 245 -3.02 -15.68 7.30
CA ASN A 245 -4.30 -16.37 7.28
C ASN A 245 -5.52 -15.45 7.13
N GLU A 246 -5.40 -14.19 7.49
CA GLU A 246 -6.49 -13.23 7.46
C GLU A 246 -6.32 -12.24 6.31
N PRO A 247 -7.27 -12.18 5.35
CA PRO A 247 -7.16 -11.27 4.21
C PRO A 247 -7.32 -9.80 4.60
N PHE A 248 -8.01 -9.53 5.71
CA PHE A 248 -8.20 -8.21 6.29
C PHE A 248 -7.61 -8.21 7.70
N ILE A 249 -6.69 -7.31 7.99
CA ILE A 249 -6.09 -7.15 9.32
C ILE A 249 -6.03 -5.69 9.72
N ILE A 250 -5.99 -5.45 11.03
CA ILE A 250 -5.72 -4.12 11.59
C ILE A 250 -4.25 -4.04 12.01
N VAL A 251 -3.63 -2.92 11.68
CA VAL A 251 -2.32 -2.50 12.18
C VAL A 251 -2.51 -1.23 12.97
N ASP A 252 -2.33 -1.32 14.29
CA ASP A 252 -2.34 -0.18 15.20
C ASP A 252 -0.91 0.36 15.35
N LEU A 253 -0.72 1.64 15.07
CA LEU A 253 0.56 2.32 15.14
C LEU A 253 0.52 3.39 16.24
N ASP A 254 1.44 3.31 17.18
CA ASP A 254 1.73 4.38 18.13
C ASP A 254 2.95 5.16 17.60
N ILE A 255 2.70 6.31 16.99
CA ILE A 255 3.72 7.16 16.39
C ILE A 255 4.11 8.24 17.41
N LYS A 256 5.18 7.97 18.12
CA LYS A 256 5.75 8.86 19.15
C LYS A 256 6.72 9.87 18.56
#